data_2c0edbff255742a936389ccfa297e263
#
_entry.id   2c0edbff255742a936389ccfa297e263
#
_cell.length_a   1.000
_cell.length_b   1.000
_cell.length_c   1.000
_cell.angle_alpha   90.00
_cell.angle_beta   90.00
_cell.angle_gamma   90.00
#
_symmetry.space_group_name_H-M   'P 1'
#
loop_
_entity.id
_entity.type
_entity.pdbx_description
1 polymer ?
#
loop_
_entity_poly.entity_id
_entity_poly.type
_entity_poly.pdbx_seq_one_letter_code
_entity_poly.pdbx_strand_id
1 'polypeptide(L)'
;MFMWFRDVVIEGEHKGDHTPVVQIGLRYGMTLFIMSEVMFFVAWFWAFFGASLYPDPSIGGVWPPKDIVTLDPWHIPLVNTLILLLSGTTVTWAHHSLLENDRKGLLTGLLLTVILGVIFTSFQAYEYIHADFKISSGIYGATFYMATGFHGFHVFVGTIFLAVCYF
;
A
#
# COMPACT_ATOMS: atom_id res chain seq x y z
N MET A 1 -7.77 -15.53 8.19
CA MET A 1 -6.46 -15.01 7.72
C MET A 1 -5.35 -15.26 8.73
N PHE A 2 -5.42 -14.76 9.97
CA PHE A 2 -4.40 -14.99 11.00
C PHE A 2 -4.03 -16.46 11.21
N MET A 3 -5.03 -17.33 11.40
CA MET A 3 -4.82 -18.77 11.59
C MET A 3 -4.15 -19.43 10.38
N TRP A 4 -4.48 -19.01 9.18
CA TRP A 4 -3.87 -19.51 7.95
C TRP A 4 -2.37 -19.20 7.91
N PHE A 5 -1.99 -17.93 8.09
CA PHE A 5 -0.58 -17.56 8.07
C PHE A 5 0.22 -18.19 9.21
N ARG A 6 -0.38 -18.30 10.40
CA ARG A 6 0.22 -19.06 11.51
C ARG A 6 0.51 -20.50 11.10
N ASP A 7 -0.44 -21.17 10.47
CA ASP A 7 -0.28 -22.57 10.06
C ASP A 7 0.82 -22.71 8.99
N VAL A 8 0.90 -21.77 8.03
CA VAL A 8 2.00 -21.73 7.04
C VAL A 8 3.37 -21.64 7.73
N VAL A 9 3.53 -20.79 8.74
CA VAL A 9 4.78 -20.66 9.51
C VAL A 9 5.09 -21.96 10.25
N ILE A 10 4.12 -22.56 10.93
CA ILE A 10 4.29 -23.83 11.66
C ILE A 10 4.69 -24.96 10.70
N GLU A 11 4.05 -25.07 9.54
CA GLU A 11 4.37 -26.07 8.52
C GLU A 11 5.77 -25.89 7.97
N GLY A 12 6.19 -24.64 7.75
CA GLY A 12 7.52 -24.33 7.21
C GLY A 12 8.65 -24.52 8.21
N GLU A 13 8.51 -23.99 9.43
CA GLU A 13 9.58 -23.93 10.42
C GLU A 13 9.63 -25.13 11.37
N HIS A 14 8.46 -25.68 11.75
CA HIS A 14 8.41 -26.73 12.76
C HIS A 14 8.16 -28.14 12.19
N LYS A 15 7.35 -28.26 11.14
CA LYS A 15 6.99 -29.55 10.55
C LYS A 15 7.91 -29.95 9.38
N GLY A 16 8.57 -28.99 8.73
CA GLY A 16 9.41 -29.24 7.56
C GLY A 16 8.65 -29.65 6.30
N ASP A 17 7.34 -29.31 6.23
CA ASP A 17 6.46 -29.70 5.11
C ASP A 17 6.72 -28.87 3.83
N HIS A 18 7.55 -27.82 3.92
CA HIS A 18 7.90 -26.97 2.78
C HIS A 18 9.03 -27.59 1.95
N THR A 19 8.68 -28.59 1.15
CA THR A 19 9.60 -29.14 0.14
C THR A 19 10.02 -28.07 -0.88
N PRO A 20 11.13 -28.27 -1.64
CA PRO A 20 11.55 -27.32 -2.68
C PRO A 20 10.45 -26.98 -3.69
N VAL A 21 9.61 -27.95 -4.04
CA VAL A 21 8.46 -27.74 -4.95
C VAL A 21 7.43 -26.81 -4.31
N VAL A 22 7.10 -27.01 -3.03
CA VAL A 22 6.18 -26.16 -2.27
C VAL A 22 6.72 -24.73 -2.16
N GLN A 23 8.01 -24.57 -1.90
CA GLN A 23 8.66 -23.24 -1.83
C GLN A 23 8.57 -22.49 -3.16
N ILE A 24 8.80 -23.16 -4.30
CA ILE A 24 8.61 -22.59 -5.62
C ILE A 24 7.14 -22.21 -5.83
N GLY A 25 6.22 -23.08 -5.46
CA GLY A 25 4.78 -22.83 -5.54
C GLY A 25 4.35 -21.58 -4.75
N LEU A 26 4.86 -21.40 -3.53
CA LEU A 26 4.59 -20.21 -2.69
C LEU A 26 5.14 -18.93 -3.34
N ARG A 27 6.32 -18.97 -3.94
CA ARG A 27 6.89 -17.81 -4.66
C ARG A 27 6.07 -17.43 -5.89
N TYR A 28 5.66 -18.39 -6.69
CA TYR A 28 4.75 -18.14 -7.82
C TYR A 28 3.40 -17.62 -7.34
N GLY A 29 2.85 -18.19 -6.27
CA GLY A 29 1.61 -17.72 -5.67
C GLY A 29 1.69 -16.25 -5.24
N MET A 30 2.78 -15.84 -4.61
CA MET A 30 3.01 -14.44 -4.24
C MET A 30 3.14 -13.54 -5.46
N THR A 31 3.86 -13.97 -6.49
CA THR A 31 3.99 -13.19 -7.74
C THR A 31 2.64 -13.00 -8.42
N LEU A 32 1.83 -14.05 -8.52
CA LEU A 32 0.48 -13.97 -9.10
C LEU A 32 -0.46 -13.10 -8.26
N PHE A 33 -0.34 -13.17 -6.93
CA PHE A 33 -1.08 -12.29 -6.04
C PHE A 33 -0.73 -10.81 -6.29
N ILE A 34 0.55 -10.46 -6.35
CA ILE A 34 0.99 -9.09 -6.67
C ILE A 34 0.46 -8.65 -8.05
N MET A 35 0.48 -9.53 -9.06
CA MET A 35 -0.06 -9.22 -10.37
C MET A 35 -1.57 -8.96 -10.33
N SER A 36 -2.32 -9.69 -9.52
CA SER A 36 -3.76 -9.43 -9.33
C SER A 36 -4.02 -8.07 -8.67
N GLU A 37 -3.20 -7.68 -7.68
CA GLU A 37 -3.28 -6.37 -7.02
C GLU A 37 -2.92 -5.23 -7.98
N VAL A 38 -1.92 -5.42 -8.84
CA VAL A 38 -1.60 -4.45 -9.92
C VAL A 38 -2.83 -4.24 -10.82
N MET A 39 -3.48 -5.30 -11.27
CA MET A 39 -4.68 -5.20 -12.12
C MET A 39 -5.86 -4.56 -11.39
N PHE A 40 -5.99 -4.79 -10.10
CA PHE A 40 -6.98 -4.13 -9.26
C PHE A 40 -6.77 -2.59 -9.26
N PHE A 41 -5.55 -2.12 -9.06
CA PHE A 41 -5.24 -0.68 -9.14
C PHE A 41 -5.37 -0.11 -10.55
N VAL A 42 -5.00 -0.87 -11.59
CA VAL A 42 -5.23 -0.47 -12.99
C VAL A 42 -6.70 -0.15 -13.24
N ALA A 43 -7.64 -0.94 -12.69
CA ALA A 43 -9.07 -0.67 -12.84
C ALA A 43 -9.48 0.67 -12.21
N TRP A 44 -8.99 1.00 -11.01
CA TRP A 44 -9.26 2.28 -10.35
C TRP A 44 -8.64 3.47 -11.08
N PHE A 45 -7.41 3.35 -11.55
CA PHE A 45 -6.78 4.38 -12.37
C PHE A 45 -7.49 4.56 -13.70
N TRP A 46 -7.93 3.49 -14.32
CA TRP A 46 -8.74 3.57 -15.54
C TRP A 46 -10.04 4.33 -15.29
N ALA A 47 -10.77 4.02 -14.22
CA ALA A 47 -11.98 4.75 -13.85
C ALA A 47 -11.70 6.25 -13.63
N PHE A 48 -10.64 6.59 -12.90
CA PHE A 48 -10.24 7.98 -12.63
C PHE A 48 -9.86 8.72 -13.91
N PHE A 49 -8.94 8.16 -14.69
CA PHE A 49 -8.49 8.81 -15.93
C PHE A 49 -9.56 8.83 -17.01
N GLY A 50 -10.41 7.81 -17.10
CA GLY A 50 -11.56 7.80 -18.00
C GLY A 50 -12.50 8.97 -17.70
N ALA A 51 -12.83 9.19 -16.42
CA ALA A 51 -13.67 10.31 -16.02
C ALA A 51 -12.98 11.69 -16.20
N SER A 52 -11.64 11.75 -16.04
CA SER A 52 -10.89 13.00 -16.18
C SER A 52 -10.72 13.43 -17.63
N LEU A 53 -10.50 12.47 -18.54
CA LEU A 53 -10.30 12.74 -19.98
C LEU A 53 -11.61 13.01 -20.72
N TYR A 54 -12.70 12.41 -20.24
CA TYR A 54 -14.04 12.55 -20.81
C TYR A 54 -15.04 12.94 -19.71
N PRO A 55 -14.98 14.20 -19.20
CA PRO A 55 -15.88 14.64 -18.14
C PRO A 55 -17.33 14.61 -18.61
N ASP A 56 -18.21 14.02 -17.81
CA ASP A 56 -19.63 13.94 -18.12
C ASP A 56 -20.27 15.34 -18.13
N PRO A 57 -21.15 15.65 -19.08
CA PRO A 57 -21.88 16.92 -19.10
C PRO A 57 -22.67 17.21 -17.81
N SER A 58 -23.12 16.19 -17.08
CA SER A 58 -23.82 16.34 -15.80
C SER A 58 -22.98 16.99 -14.69
N ILE A 59 -21.65 16.89 -14.76
CA ILE A 59 -20.71 17.55 -13.85
C ILE A 59 -20.16 18.88 -14.40
N GLY A 60 -20.77 19.39 -15.47
CA GLY A 60 -20.39 20.63 -16.13
C GLY A 60 -19.28 20.47 -17.18
N GLY A 61 -18.93 19.24 -17.59
CA GLY A 61 -17.94 18.97 -18.64
C GLY A 61 -16.50 19.41 -18.31
N VAL A 62 -16.19 19.63 -17.04
CA VAL A 62 -14.88 20.11 -16.55
C VAL A 62 -14.35 19.18 -15.47
N TRP A 63 -13.03 18.98 -15.44
CA TRP A 63 -12.35 18.18 -14.43
C TRP A 63 -11.22 18.98 -13.78
N PRO A 64 -11.09 18.98 -12.44
CA PRO A 64 -12.05 18.46 -11.46
C PRO A 64 -13.39 19.22 -11.50
N PRO A 65 -14.51 18.63 -10.99
CA PRO A 65 -15.80 19.33 -10.91
C PRO A 65 -15.69 20.64 -10.14
N LYS A 66 -16.41 21.67 -10.59
CA LYS A 66 -16.28 23.05 -10.07
C LYS A 66 -16.59 23.20 -8.56
N ASP A 67 -17.37 22.28 -8.02
CA ASP A 67 -17.81 22.30 -6.60
C ASP A 67 -16.86 21.54 -5.67
N ILE A 68 -15.71 21.06 -6.19
CA ILE A 68 -14.73 20.27 -5.41
C ILE A 68 -13.44 21.07 -5.24
N VAL A 69 -13.09 21.35 -3.98
CA VAL A 69 -11.77 21.87 -3.62
C VAL A 69 -10.82 20.68 -3.51
N THR A 70 -9.90 20.57 -4.45
CA THR A 70 -8.90 19.48 -4.47
C THR A 70 -7.83 19.69 -3.42
N LEU A 71 -7.26 18.59 -2.93
CA LEU A 71 -6.09 18.63 -2.05
C LEU A 71 -4.88 19.20 -2.81
N ASP A 72 -4.09 20.04 -2.13
CA ASP A 72 -2.85 20.55 -2.70
C ASP A 72 -1.78 19.46 -2.70
N PRO A 73 -1.31 19.01 -3.87
CA PRO A 73 -0.34 17.92 -3.97
C PRO A 73 1.03 18.25 -3.36
N TRP A 74 1.36 19.53 -3.19
CA TRP A 74 2.67 20.00 -2.70
C TRP A 74 2.79 20.04 -1.17
N HIS A 75 1.71 19.79 -0.44
CA HIS A 75 1.70 19.75 1.03
C HIS A 75 1.85 18.30 1.55
N ILE A 76 0.87 17.84 2.33
CA ILE A 76 0.88 16.51 2.97
C ILE A 76 1.05 15.36 1.96
N PRO A 77 0.44 15.37 0.75
CA PRO A 77 0.63 14.29 -0.20
C PRO A 77 2.08 14.12 -0.66
N LEU A 78 2.82 15.22 -0.85
CA LEU A 78 4.24 15.16 -1.17
C LEU A 78 5.05 14.54 -0.02
N VAL A 79 4.80 14.98 1.22
CA VAL A 79 5.46 14.44 2.42
C VAL A 79 5.20 12.94 2.52
N ASN A 80 3.97 12.49 2.33
CA ASN A 80 3.60 11.07 2.33
C ASN A 80 4.35 10.28 1.26
N THR A 81 4.49 10.83 0.07
CA THR A 81 5.28 10.23 -1.01
C THR A 81 6.75 10.06 -0.61
N LEU A 82 7.37 11.09 -0.03
CA LEU A 82 8.76 11.04 0.44
C LEU A 82 8.95 10.03 1.56
N ILE A 83 8.02 9.92 2.50
CA ILE A 83 8.04 8.92 3.57
C ILE A 83 8.04 7.50 2.99
N LEU A 84 7.18 7.20 2.01
CA LEU A 84 7.13 5.87 1.39
C LEU A 84 8.36 5.58 0.52
N LEU A 85 8.91 6.57 -0.19
CA LEU A 85 10.17 6.41 -0.90
C LEU A 85 11.32 6.10 0.07
N LEU A 86 11.38 6.79 1.20
CA LEU A 86 12.36 6.50 2.25
C LEU A 86 12.14 5.11 2.84
N SER A 87 10.90 4.69 3.07
CA SER A 87 10.59 3.35 3.58
C SER A 87 11.04 2.25 2.60
N GLY A 88 10.96 2.52 1.29
CA GLY A 88 11.49 1.64 0.26
C GLY A 88 13.01 1.45 0.35
N THR A 89 13.76 2.49 0.67
CA THR A 89 15.22 2.38 0.88
C THR A 89 15.56 1.60 2.15
N THR A 90 14.82 1.82 3.24
CA THR A 90 15.07 1.12 4.51
C THR A 90 14.71 -0.36 4.45
N VAL A 91 13.63 -0.75 3.78
CA VAL A 91 13.29 -2.17 3.58
C VAL A 91 14.27 -2.87 2.63
N THR A 92 14.77 -2.16 1.62
CA THR A 92 15.81 -2.70 0.73
C THR A 92 17.11 -2.93 1.49
N TRP A 93 17.51 -2.00 2.36
CA TRP A 93 18.64 -2.20 3.26
C TRP A 93 18.42 -3.42 4.18
N ALA A 94 17.26 -3.55 4.80
CA ALA A 94 16.93 -4.71 5.62
C ALA A 94 17.06 -6.02 4.84
N HIS A 95 16.58 -6.07 3.59
CA HIS A 95 16.67 -7.25 2.74
C HIS A 95 18.12 -7.61 2.39
N HIS A 96 18.96 -6.64 2.03
CA HIS A 96 20.39 -6.89 1.79
C HIS A 96 21.12 -7.37 3.04
N SER A 97 20.84 -6.77 4.20
CA SER A 97 21.38 -7.22 5.49
C SER A 97 20.98 -8.66 5.82
N LEU A 98 19.76 -9.08 5.44
CA LEU A 98 19.32 -10.47 5.58
C LEU A 98 20.16 -11.41 4.73
N LEU A 99 20.44 -11.05 3.48
CA LEU A 99 21.28 -11.87 2.56
C LEU A 99 22.73 -11.98 3.04
N GLU A 100 23.22 -10.94 3.71
CA GLU A 100 24.58 -10.89 4.29
C GLU A 100 24.66 -11.51 5.71
N ASN A 101 23.52 -12.00 6.25
CA ASN A 101 23.40 -12.50 7.64
C ASN A 101 23.74 -11.44 8.71
N ASP A 102 23.60 -10.14 8.38
CA ASP A 102 23.70 -9.07 9.37
C ASP A 102 22.35 -8.84 10.07
N ARG A 103 22.17 -9.49 11.21
CA ARG A 103 20.95 -9.38 12.00
C ARG A 103 20.70 -7.97 12.53
N LYS A 104 21.74 -7.19 12.83
CA LYS A 104 21.56 -5.83 13.34
C LYS A 104 21.04 -4.89 12.24
N GLY A 105 21.63 -4.94 11.07
CA GLY A 105 21.17 -4.18 9.92
C GLY A 105 19.74 -4.54 9.54
N LEU A 106 19.41 -5.83 9.51
CA LEU A 106 18.05 -6.32 9.23
C LEU A 106 17.01 -5.73 10.21
N LEU A 107 17.22 -5.89 11.52
CA LEU A 107 16.28 -5.41 12.53
C LEU A 107 16.16 -3.88 12.50
N THR A 108 17.27 -3.16 12.34
CA THR A 108 17.23 -1.69 12.26
C THR A 108 16.47 -1.22 11.04
N GLY A 109 16.72 -1.81 9.86
CA GLY A 109 16.02 -1.47 8.63
C GLY A 109 14.52 -1.77 8.68
N LEU A 110 14.12 -2.93 9.23
CA LEU A 110 12.71 -3.28 9.43
C LEU A 110 12.02 -2.32 10.40
N LEU A 111 12.65 -2.01 11.53
CA LEU A 111 12.09 -1.08 12.51
C LEU A 111 11.83 0.30 11.90
N LEU A 112 12.81 0.84 11.18
CA LEU A 112 12.66 2.13 10.50
C LEU A 112 11.52 2.08 9.48
N THR A 113 11.42 1.01 8.69
CA THR A 113 10.35 0.83 7.72
C THR A 113 8.97 0.79 8.36
N VAL A 114 8.81 0.07 9.47
CA VAL A 114 7.55 0.00 10.22
C VAL A 114 7.18 1.37 10.79
N ILE A 115 8.13 2.10 11.38
CA ILE A 115 7.89 3.45 11.89
C ILE A 115 7.41 4.39 10.77
N LEU A 116 8.07 4.37 9.61
CA LEU A 116 7.66 5.17 8.46
C LEU A 116 6.26 4.80 7.94
N GLY A 117 5.91 3.51 7.95
CA GLY A 117 4.56 3.04 7.60
C GLY A 117 3.48 3.54 8.56
N VAL A 118 3.77 3.58 9.86
CA VAL A 118 2.87 4.15 10.88
C VAL A 118 2.70 5.67 10.68
N ILE A 119 3.79 6.39 10.43
CA ILE A 119 3.77 7.83 10.17
C ILE A 119 2.93 8.13 8.93
N PHE A 120 3.15 7.41 7.83
CA PHE A 120 2.34 7.55 6.61
C PHE A 120 0.84 7.36 6.90
N THR A 121 0.48 6.27 7.59
CA THR A 121 -0.91 5.98 7.93
C THR A 121 -1.55 7.10 8.77
N SER A 122 -0.78 7.69 9.69
CA SER A 122 -1.24 8.79 10.52
C SER A 122 -1.50 10.07 9.70
N PHE A 123 -0.60 10.42 8.77
CA PHE A 123 -0.80 11.55 7.86
C PHE A 123 -1.97 11.33 6.90
N GLN A 124 -2.13 10.11 6.39
CA GLN A 124 -3.25 9.76 5.52
C GLN A 124 -4.60 9.91 6.25
N ALA A 125 -4.67 9.45 7.51
CA ALA A 125 -5.87 9.63 8.33
C ALA A 125 -6.15 11.12 8.60
N TYR A 126 -5.12 11.90 8.92
CA TYR A 126 -5.25 13.34 9.11
C TYR A 126 -5.78 14.02 7.84
N GLU A 127 -5.24 13.69 6.67
CA GLU A 127 -5.65 14.24 5.38
C GLU A 127 -7.12 13.93 5.07
N TYR A 128 -7.58 12.70 5.35
CA TYR A 128 -8.97 12.31 5.13
C TYR A 128 -9.97 13.03 6.06
N ILE A 129 -9.54 13.33 7.29
CA ILE A 129 -10.39 14.08 8.25
C ILE A 129 -10.56 15.55 7.81
N HIS A 130 -9.54 16.14 7.18
CA HIS A 130 -9.51 17.55 6.80
C HIS A 130 -9.82 17.78 5.31
N ALA A 131 -10.16 16.74 4.55
CA ALA A 131 -10.54 16.89 3.15
C ALA A 131 -11.92 17.54 3.04
N ASP A 132 -12.05 18.56 2.18
CA ASP A 132 -13.30 19.30 1.95
C ASP A 132 -14.33 18.53 1.13
N PHE A 133 -13.98 17.38 0.57
CA PHE A 133 -14.86 16.52 -0.21
C PHE A 133 -14.96 15.12 0.40
N LYS A 134 -16.03 14.41 0.07
CA LYS A 134 -16.35 13.08 0.60
C LYS A 134 -16.40 12.05 -0.53
N ILE A 135 -16.42 10.76 -0.19
CA ILE A 135 -16.62 9.67 -1.16
C ILE A 135 -17.93 9.84 -1.95
N SER A 136 -18.94 10.45 -1.34
CA SER A 136 -20.24 10.75 -1.97
C SER A 136 -20.24 12.01 -2.84
N SER A 137 -19.13 12.75 -2.95
CA SER A 137 -19.01 13.97 -3.75
C SER A 137 -18.80 13.67 -5.26
N GLY A 138 -19.62 12.78 -5.81
CA GLY A 138 -19.58 12.42 -7.22
C GLY A 138 -18.43 11.51 -7.63
N ILE A 139 -18.18 11.42 -8.93
CA ILE A 139 -17.19 10.50 -9.50
C ILE A 139 -15.74 10.82 -9.07
N TYR A 140 -15.41 12.09 -8.86
CA TYR A 140 -14.10 12.50 -8.36
C TYR A 140 -13.85 11.96 -6.95
N GLY A 141 -14.78 12.23 -6.02
CA GLY A 141 -14.67 11.75 -4.64
C GLY A 141 -14.65 10.22 -4.58
N ALA A 142 -15.55 9.56 -5.32
CA ALA A 142 -15.63 8.11 -5.34
C ALA A 142 -14.33 7.46 -5.83
N THR A 143 -13.81 7.86 -6.98
CA THR A 143 -12.57 7.27 -7.55
C THR A 143 -11.33 7.62 -6.72
N PHE A 144 -11.26 8.84 -6.18
CA PHE A 144 -10.17 9.26 -5.31
C PHE A 144 -10.10 8.40 -4.04
N TYR A 145 -11.21 8.33 -3.27
CA TYR A 145 -11.22 7.59 -2.02
C TYR A 145 -11.12 6.08 -2.21
N MET A 146 -11.63 5.53 -3.31
CA MET A 146 -11.44 4.10 -3.60
C MET A 146 -9.99 3.78 -3.91
N ALA A 147 -9.34 4.53 -4.80
CA ALA A 147 -7.93 4.28 -5.14
C ALA A 147 -7.00 4.51 -3.94
N THR A 148 -7.10 5.67 -3.29
CA THR A 148 -6.22 6.03 -2.16
C THR A 148 -6.55 5.26 -0.88
N GLY A 149 -7.81 4.92 -0.64
CA GLY A 149 -8.26 4.13 0.50
C GLY A 149 -7.79 2.68 0.43
N PHE A 150 -7.90 2.05 -0.72
CA PHE A 150 -7.32 0.71 -0.91
C PHE A 150 -5.80 0.73 -0.83
N HIS A 151 -5.14 1.77 -1.37
CA HIS A 151 -3.70 1.93 -1.18
C HIS A 151 -3.35 2.06 0.31
N GLY A 152 -4.05 2.92 1.07
CA GLY A 152 -3.85 3.06 2.52
C GLY A 152 -4.07 1.75 3.28
N PHE A 153 -5.08 0.97 2.89
CA PHE A 153 -5.30 -0.37 3.45
C PHE A 153 -4.12 -1.32 3.16
N HIS A 154 -3.57 -1.31 1.94
CA HIS A 154 -2.40 -2.11 1.59
C HIS A 154 -1.16 -1.70 2.38
N VAL A 155 -0.92 -0.40 2.57
CA VAL A 155 0.17 0.10 3.41
C VAL A 155 0.00 -0.35 4.86
N PHE A 156 -1.20 -0.27 5.41
CA PHE A 156 -1.50 -0.73 6.77
C PHE A 156 -1.22 -2.23 6.94
N VAL A 157 -1.75 -3.06 6.04
CA VAL A 157 -1.52 -4.53 6.07
C VAL A 157 -0.03 -4.85 5.87
N GLY A 158 0.64 -4.20 4.91
CA GLY A 158 2.07 -4.37 4.67
C GLY A 158 2.92 -3.99 5.88
N THR A 159 2.57 -2.91 6.58
CA THR A 159 3.22 -2.50 7.83
C THR A 159 3.08 -3.57 8.92
N ILE A 160 1.90 -4.20 9.05
CA ILE A 160 1.69 -5.32 9.98
C ILE A 160 2.55 -6.52 9.59
N PHE A 161 2.61 -6.88 8.29
CA PHE A 161 3.47 -7.97 7.83
C PHE A 161 4.94 -7.73 8.18
N LEU A 162 5.46 -6.53 7.93
CA LEU A 162 6.84 -6.19 8.27
C LEU A 162 7.08 -6.17 9.79
N ALA A 163 6.09 -5.74 10.58
CA ALA A 163 6.16 -5.82 12.03
C ALA A 163 6.23 -7.28 12.52
N VAL A 164 5.48 -8.20 11.91
CA VAL A 164 5.57 -9.64 12.24
C VAL A 164 6.94 -10.22 11.85
N CYS A 165 7.52 -9.78 10.72
CA CYS A 165 8.87 -10.20 10.32
C CYS A 165 9.98 -9.66 11.24
N TYR A 166 9.70 -8.58 11.97
CA TYR A 166 10.64 -8.00 12.93
C TYR A 166 10.76 -8.83 14.22
N PHE A 167 9.67 -9.45 14.71
CA PHE A 167 9.61 -10.26 15.94
C PHE A 167 9.90 -11.73 15.67
#